data_39773ef12678bbd05b545673fd68bcfd
#
_entry.id   39773ef12678bbd05b545673fd68bcfd
#
_cell.length_a   1.000
_cell.length_b   1.000
_cell.length_c   1.000
_cell.angle_alpha   90.00
_cell.angle_beta   90.00
_cell.angle_gamma   90.00
#
_symmetry.space_group_name_H-M   'P 1'
#
loop_
_entity.id
_entity.type
_entity.pdbx_description
1 polymer ?
#
loop_
_entity_poly.entity_id
_entity_poly.type
_entity_poly.pdbx_seq_one_letter_code
_entity_poly.pdbx_strand_id
1 'polypeptide(L)'
;CFSGSEEELKETKHTQPCLFAMEMAAYEVLKEKGIRADSMAGFSLGEVAAAAAAGVFDLETGFRLVMRRGALMQEEAENFDTSMAAVLKLPAETVKRLCGEFSQLYPVNFNGPEQITVSGLSTQMKLLADAVKREGGRAIPLKVKAAFHSPFMLEAAAGFQKELEAVEVRLPQTVLYANISGEPYPKSEAKIRQ
;
A
#
# COMPACT_ATOMS: atom_id res chain seq x y z
N CYS A 1 -0.69 16.51 10.24
CA CYS A 1 -0.11 17.04 9.00
C CYS A 1 0.77 18.27 9.23
N PHE A 2 0.27 19.32 9.90
CA PHE A 2 0.94 20.63 9.90
C PHE A 2 1.88 20.91 11.08
N SER A 3 1.84 20.11 12.13
CA SER A 3 2.58 20.34 13.38
C SER A 3 3.17 19.08 14.01
N GLY A 4 3.03 17.92 13.38
CA GLY A 4 3.64 16.67 13.84
C GLY A 4 5.13 16.62 13.54
N SER A 5 5.90 15.89 14.36
CA SER A 5 7.31 15.61 14.12
C SER A 5 7.51 14.64 12.93
N GLU A 6 8.72 14.58 12.38
CA GLU A 6 9.05 13.61 11.33
C GLU A 6 8.91 12.16 11.83
N GLU A 7 9.22 11.93 13.10
CA GLU A 7 9.08 10.62 13.75
C GLU A 7 7.61 10.19 13.84
N GLU A 8 6.72 11.07 14.27
CA GLU A 8 5.28 10.79 14.29
C GLU A 8 4.72 10.51 12.90
N LEU A 9 5.18 11.24 11.88
CA LEU A 9 4.74 11.04 10.50
C LEU A 9 5.27 9.73 9.87
N LYS A 10 6.29 9.10 10.43
CA LYS A 10 6.77 7.77 9.99
C LYS A 10 5.91 6.62 10.50
N GLU A 11 5.12 6.84 11.55
CA GLU A 11 4.20 5.83 12.05
C GLU A 11 3.03 5.68 11.07
N THR A 12 2.79 4.46 10.57
CA THR A 12 1.82 4.26 9.48
C THR A 12 0.39 4.66 9.87
N LYS A 13 0.04 4.57 11.17
CA LYS A 13 -1.25 5.05 11.70
C LYS A 13 -1.44 6.57 11.55
N HIS A 14 -0.35 7.34 11.45
CA HIS A 14 -0.37 8.79 11.20
C HIS A 14 -0.14 9.12 9.73
N THR A 15 0.80 8.41 9.07
CA THR A 15 1.11 8.62 7.65
C THR A 15 -0.11 8.46 6.77
N GLN A 16 -0.88 7.38 6.96
CA GLN A 16 -1.99 7.07 6.08
C GLN A 16 -3.11 8.13 6.12
N PRO A 17 -3.63 8.56 7.28
CA PRO A 17 -4.63 9.62 7.32
C PRO A 17 -4.13 10.96 6.77
N CYS A 18 -2.86 11.30 7.01
CA CYS A 18 -2.26 12.53 6.49
C CYS A 18 -2.15 12.50 4.94
N LEU A 19 -1.72 11.38 4.36
CA LEU A 19 -1.68 11.21 2.91
C LEU A 19 -3.06 11.25 2.29
N PHE A 20 -4.03 10.52 2.85
CA PHE A 20 -5.42 10.56 2.38
C PHE A 20 -5.99 11.99 2.36
N ALA A 21 -5.81 12.74 3.46
CA ALA A 21 -6.29 14.12 3.54
C ALA A 21 -5.65 15.01 2.47
N MET A 22 -4.34 14.85 2.23
CA MET A 22 -3.60 15.60 1.21
C MET A 22 -4.05 15.22 -0.21
N GLU A 23 -4.22 13.92 -0.49
CA GLU A 23 -4.67 13.41 -1.79
C GLU A 23 -6.09 13.91 -2.11
N MET A 24 -7.00 13.83 -1.13
CA MET A 24 -8.36 14.33 -1.31
C MET A 24 -8.43 15.85 -1.48
N ALA A 25 -7.62 16.61 -0.74
CA ALA A 25 -7.53 18.06 -0.91
C ALA A 25 -6.99 18.42 -2.32
N ALA A 26 -5.97 17.71 -2.80
CA ALA A 26 -5.44 17.90 -4.14
C ALA A 26 -6.49 17.57 -5.22
N TYR A 27 -7.23 16.48 -5.04
CA TYR A 27 -8.31 16.07 -5.94
C TYR A 27 -9.42 17.14 -6.02
N GLU A 28 -9.89 17.68 -4.88
CA GLU A 28 -10.90 18.72 -4.87
C GLU A 28 -10.43 20.02 -5.56
N VAL A 29 -9.18 20.42 -5.36
CA VAL A 29 -8.60 21.58 -6.07
C VAL A 29 -8.57 21.38 -7.59
N LEU A 30 -8.23 20.18 -8.06
CA LEU A 30 -8.26 19.84 -9.49
C LEU A 30 -9.69 19.91 -10.03
N LYS A 31 -10.65 19.36 -9.29
CA LYS A 31 -12.06 19.34 -9.63
C LYS A 31 -12.67 20.75 -9.72
N GLU A 32 -12.32 21.65 -8.77
CA GLU A 32 -12.69 23.07 -8.80
C GLU A 32 -12.14 23.79 -10.04
N LYS A 33 -10.95 23.40 -10.52
CA LYS A 33 -10.36 23.92 -11.76
C LYS A 33 -10.96 23.31 -13.04
N GLY A 34 -12.00 22.48 -12.91
CA GLY A 34 -12.68 21.84 -14.05
C GLY A 34 -11.94 20.62 -14.63
N ILE A 35 -10.84 20.18 -14.00
CA ILE A 35 -10.14 18.96 -14.40
C ILE A 35 -10.96 17.75 -13.97
N ARG A 36 -11.24 16.86 -14.92
CA ARG A 36 -12.00 15.61 -14.69
C ARG A 36 -11.11 14.44 -15.04
N ALA A 37 -11.18 13.38 -14.23
CA ALA A 37 -10.49 12.14 -14.50
C ALA A 37 -11.34 11.22 -15.37
N ASP A 38 -10.79 10.66 -16.44
CA ASP A 38 -11.40 9.58 -17.22
C ASP A 38 -11.29 8.24 -16.52
N SER A 39 -10.21 8.06 -15.74
CA SER A 39 -9.99 6.89 -14.91
C SER A 39 -9.14 7.25 -13.69
N MET A 40 -9.23 6.41 -12.66
CA MET A 40 -8.50 6.57 -11.40
C MET A 40 -7.81 5.27 -11.03
N ALA A 41 -6.65 5.41 -10.39
CA ALA A 41 -5.93 4.31 -9.75
C ALA A 41 -5.24 4.86 -8.50
N GLY A 42 -5.02 4.00 -7.53
CA GLY A 42 -4.26 4.35 -6.32
C GLY A 42 -3.29 3.25 -5.95
N PHE A 43 -2.14 3.63 -5.43
CA PHE A 43 -1.14 2.69 -4.95
C PHE A 43 -1.27 2.51 -3.44
N SER A 44 -1.52 1.27 -2.97
CA SER A 44 -1.66 0.93 -1.55
C SER A 44 -2.74 1.79 -0.86
N LEU A 45 -2.36 2.72 0.03
CA LEU A 45 -3.29 3.69 0.63
C LEU A 45 -4.05 4.50 -0.42
N GLY A 46 -3.38 4.93 -1.48
CA GLY A 46 -3.97 5.72 -2.56
C GLY A 46 -5.16 5.06 -3.24
N GLU A 47 -5.30 3.72 -3.16
CA GLU A 47 -6.50 3.02 -3.64
C GLU A 47 -7.75 3.40 -2.83
N VAL A 48 -7.60 3.61 -1.50
CA VAL A 48 -8.72 4.07 -0.64
C VAL A 48 -9.10 5.51 -1.00
N ALA A 49 -8.12 6.38 -1.24
CA ALA A 49 -8.38 7.75 -1.70
C ALA A 49 -9.02 7.78 -3.10
N ALA A 50 -8.53 6.96 -4.03
CA ALA A 50 -9.10 6.85 -5.37
C ALA A 50 -10.55 6.30 -5.32
N ALA A 51 -10.84 5.35 -4.43
CA ALA A 51 -12.19 4.83 -4.21
C ALA A 51 -13.14 5.92 -3.67
N ALA A 52 -12.70 6.73 -2.71
CA ALA A 52 -13.47 7.87 -2.22
C ALA A 52 -13.70 8.92 -3.34
N ALA A 53 -12.66 9.28 -4.08
CA ALA A 53 -12.74 10.22 -5.19
C ALA A 53 -13.67 9.72 -6.33
N ALA A 54 -13.68 8.40 -6.57
CA ALA A 54 -14.58 7.76 -7.53
C ALA A 54 -16.02 7.57 -7.01
N GLY A 55 -16.32 7.92 -5.75
CA GLY A 55 -17.67 7.87 -5.16
C GLY A 55 -18.09 6.49 -4.65
N VAL A 56 -17.13 5.57 -4.43
CA VAL A 56 -17.41 4.24 -3.85
C VAL A 56 -17.94 4.39 -2.42
N PHE A 57 -17.43 5.35 -1.68
CA PHE A 57 -17.91 5.81 -0.37
C PHE A 57 -17.62 7.31 -0.22
N ASP A 58 -18.22 7.94 0.77
CA ASP A 58 -17.98 9.35 1.05
C ASP A 58 -16.62 9.62 1.71
N LEU A 59 -16.23 10.88 1.75
CA LEU A 59 -14.94 11.33 2.30
C LEU A 59 -14.75 10.93 3.76
N GLU A 60 -15.79 11.07 4.59
CA GLU A 60 -15.73 10.75 6.02
C GLU A 60 -15.52 9.25 6.24
N THR A 61 -16.25 8.43 5.50
CA THR A 61 -16.08 6.97 5.50
C THR A 61 -14.68 6.57 5.04
N GLY A 62 -14.18 7.16 3.96
CA GLY A 62 -12.82 6.93 3.47
C GLY A 62 -11.77 7.29 4.50
N PHE A 63 -11.90 8.44 5.16
CA PHE A 63 -10.97 8.86 6.21
C PHE A 63 -10.98 7.91 7.41
N ARG A 64 -12.17 7.48 7.85
CA ARG A 64 -12.32 6.49 8.93
C ARG A 64 -11.68 5.15 8.58
N LEU A 65 -11.91 4.65 7.37
CA LEU A 65 -11.28 3.43 6.87
C LEU A 65 -9.76 3.52 6.88
N VAL A 66 -9.20 4.62 6.41
CA VAL A 66 -7.75 4.86 6.39
C VAL A 66 -7.16 4.92 7.79
N MET A 67 -7.84 5.56 8.75
CA MET A 67 -7.42 5.56 10.15
C MET A 67 -7.35 4.14 10.72
N ARG A 68 -8.39 3.33 10.46
CA ARG A 68 -8.43 1.92 10.92
C ARG A 68 -7.36 1.08 10.24
N ARG A 69 -7.20 1.22 8.90
CA ARG A 69 -6.13 0.55 8.15
C ARG A 69 -4.75 0.86 8.72
N GLY A 70 -4.46 2.14 8.94
CA GLY A 70 -3.19 2.58 9.50
C GLY A 70 -2.94 2.01 10.90
N ALA A 71 -3.95 1.99 11.77
CA ALA A 71 -3.85 1.42 13.12
C ALA A 71 -3.60 -0.09 13.08
N LEU A 72 -4.38 -0.86 12.32
CA LEU A 72 -4.22 -2.30 12.17
C LEU A 72 -2.83 -2.67 11.62
N MET A 73 -2.37 -1.97 10.59
CA MET A 73 -1.05 -2.21 10.00
C MET A 73 0.09 -1.82 10.94
N GLN A 74 -0.09 -0.80 11.79
CA GLN A 74 0.88 -0.43 12.81
C GLN A 74 0.97 -1.50 13.90
N GLU A 75 -0.16 -1.98 14.39
CA GLU A 75 -0.22 -3.04 15.40
C GLU A 75 0.49 -4.31 14.93
N GLU A 76 0.22 -4.76 13.70
CA GLU A 76 0.91 -5.92 13.14
C GLU A 76 2.41 -5.69 12.92
N ALA A 77 2.82 -4.49 12.54
CA ALA A 77 4.24 -4.17 12.36
C ALA A 77 5.04 -4.26 13.66
N GLU A 78 4.41 -4.05 14.81
CA GLU A 78 5.05 -4.12 16.13
C GLU A 78 5.26 -5.56 16.64
N ASN A 79 4.55 -6.54 16.06
CA ASN A 79 4.63 -7.95 16.46
C ASN A 79 5.89 -8.66 15.92
N PHE A 80 6.57 -8.09 14.92
CA PHE A 80 7.67 -8.78 14.22
C PHE A 80 8.85 -7.85 13.95
N ASP A 81 10.07 -8.37 14.03
CA ASP A 81 11.27 -7.66 13.56
C ASP A 81 11.41 -7.80 12.04
N THR A 82 10.72 -6.90 11.35
CA THR A 82 10.61 -6.90 9.90
C THR A 82 11.10 -5.59 9.29
N SER A 83 11.43 -5.65 8.01
CA SER A 83 11.91 -4.51 7.24
C SER A 83 11.54 -4.63 5.76
N MET A 84 11.79 -3.56 5.01
CA MET A 84 11.59 -3.51 3.58
C MET A 84 12.82 -2.94 2.88
N ALA A 85 13.03 -3.38 1.65
CA ALA A 85 14.06 -2.83 0.78
C ALA A 85 13.56 -2.70 -0.67
N ALA A 86 13.96 -1.63 -1.34
CA ALA A 86 13.80 -1.51 -2.79
C ALA A 86 14.99 -2.18 -3.49
N VAL A 87 14.71 -3.20 -4.29
CA VAL A 87 15.68 -3.86 -5.15
C VAL A 87 15.63 -3.20 -6.52
N LEU A 88 16.77 -2.70 -6.97
CA LEU A 88 16.95 -1.97 -8.22
C LEU A 88 17.89 -2.72 -9.17
N LYS A 89 17.73 -2.50 -10.48
CA LYS A 89 18.58 -3.03 -11.55
C LYS A 89 18.54 -4.55 -11.71
N LEU A 90 17.53 -5.21 -11.19
CA LEU A 90 17.27 -6.63 -11.42
C LEU A 90 15.84 -6.82 -11.91
N PRO A 91 15.63 -7.69 -12.91
CA PRO A 91 14.29 -8.03 -13.36
C PRO A 91 13.51 -8.76 -12.27
N ALA A 92 12.18 -8.64 -12.33
CA ALA A 92 11.27 -9.21 -11.32
C ALA A 92 11.50 -10.71 -11.08
N GLU A 93 11.75 -11.49 -12.13
CA GLU A 93 11.97 -12.94 -12.03
C GLU A 93 13.26 -13.27 -11.24
N THR A 94 14.31 -12.47 -11.40
CA THR A 94 15.54 -12.61 -10.58
C THR A 94 15.25 -12.32 -9.11
N VAL A 95 14.50 -11.25 -8.83
CA VAL A 95 14.14 -10.90 -7.44
C VAL A 95 13.26 -11.97 -6.81
N LYS A 96 12.27 -12.51 -7.54
CA LYS A 96 11.43 -13.63 -7.07
C LYS A 96 12.28 -14.86 -6.75
N ARG A 97 13.22 -15.23 -7.63
CA ARG A 97 14.14 -16.35 -7.40
C ARG A 97 14.97 -16.16 -6.15
N LEU A 98 15.58 -14.98 -5.99
CA LEU A 98 16.38 -14.64 -4.80
C LEU A 98 15.54 -14.69 -3.52
N CYS A 99 14.34 -14.16 -3.52
CA CYS A 99 13.43 -14.25 -2.36
C CYS A 99 13.07 -15.70 -2.04
N GLY A 100 12.91 -16.56 -3.06
CA GLY A 100 12.61 -17.99 -2.88
C GLY A 100 13.72 -18.80 -2.18
N GLU A 101 14.92 -18.26 -2.05
CA GLU A 101 16.02 -18.85 -1.27
C GLU A 101 15.85 -18.62 0.25
N PHE A 102 14.88 -17.79 0.65
CA PHE A 102 14.58 -17.42 2.02
C PHE A 102 13.15 -17.78 2.39
N SER A 103 12.93 -18.18 3.65
CA SER A 103 11.61 -18.64 4.10
C SER A 103 10.58 -17.53 4.31
N GLN A 104 11.05 -16.30 4.59
CA GLN A 104 10.18 -15.19 5.00
C GLN A 104 10.59 -13.85 4.36
N LEU A 105 10.93 -13.89 3.07
CA LEU A 105 11.10 -12.71 2.20
C LEU A 105 10.14 -12.78 1.03
N TYR A 106 9.46 -11.68 0.77
CA TYR A 106 8.39 -11.61 -0.21
C TYR A 106 8.58 -10.41 -1.14
N PRO A 107 8.61 -10.60 -2.47
CA PRO A 107 8.51 -9.49 -3.41
C PRO A 107 7.07 -8.99 -3.41
N VAL A 108 6.86 -7.75 -2.99
CA VAL A 108 5.52 -7.22 -2.66
C VAL A 108 5.03 -6.11 -3.58
N ASN A 109 5.92 -5.24 -4.07
CA ASN A 109 5.54 -4.18 -5.00
C ASN A 109 6.41 -4.22 -6.24
N PHE A 110 5.78 -4.35 -7.39
CA PHE A 110 6.42 -4.35 -8.71
C PHE A 110 6.28 -2.95 -9.31
N ASN A 111 7.16 -2.02 -8.87
CA ASN A 111 7.08 -0.60 -9.21
C ASN A 111 7.60 -0.28 -10.62
N GLY A 112 8.26 -1.23 -11.25
CA GLY A 112 8.78 -1.12 -12.60
C GLY A 112 9.53 -2.40 -13.01
N PRO A 113 9.99 -2.50 -14.26
CA PRO A 113 10.65 -3.71 -14.76
C PRO A 113 11.87 -4.15 -13.94
N GLU A 114 12.59 -3.19 -13.36
CA GLU A 114 13.80 -3.40 -12.57
C GLU A 114 13.75 -2.66 -11.22
N GLN A 115 12.54 -2.47 -10.66
CA GLN A 115 12.33 -1.86 -9.35
C GLN A 115 11.25 -2.62 -8.59
N ILE A 116 11.68 -3.51 -7.71
CA ILE A 116 10.82 -4.36 -6.91
C ILE A 116 11.07 -4.10 -5.43
N THR A 117 10.00 -3.88 -4.66
CA THR A 117 10.10 -3.82 -3.21
C THR A 117 9.96 -5.22 -2.63
N VAL A 118 10.86 -5.57 -1.73
CA VAL A 118 10.84 -6.81 -0.96
C VAL A 118 10.58 -6.46 0.51
N SER A 119 9.78 -7.28 1.18
CA SER A 119 9.48 -7.17 2.60
C SER A 119 9.65 -8.51 3.32
N GLY A 120 9.93 -8.48 4.61
CA GLY A 120 10.06 -9.69 5.43
C GLY A 120 10.98 -9.51 6.63
N LEU A 121 11.52 -10.61 7.17
CA LEU A 121 12.35 -10.57 8.36
C LEU A 121 13.64 -9.75 8.16
N SER A 122 13.94 -8.88 9.12
CA SER A 122 15.11 -7.99 9.08
C SER A 122 16.43 -8.76 8.97
N THR A 123 16.52 -9.92 9.61
CA THR A 123 17.71 -10.78 9.56
C THR A 123 17.95 -11.35 8.16
N GLN A 124 16.89 -11.77 7.45
CA GLN A 124 16.99 -12.30 6.09
C GLN A 124 17.17 -11.20 5.05
N MET A 125 16.64 -10.00 5.30
CA MET A 125 16.79 -8.85 4.41
C MET A 125 18.24 -8.44 4.19
N LYS A 126 19.09 -8.55 5.22
CA LYS A 126 20.54 -8.31 5.11
C LYS A 126 21.22 -9.31 4.17
N LEU A 127 20.86 -10.59 4.28
CA LEU A 127 21.37 -11.65 3.41
C LEU A 127 20.91 -11.48 1.96
N LEU A 128 19.66 -11.06 1.77
CA LEU A 128 19.16 -10.71 0.44
C LEU A 128 19.95 -9.58 -0.20
N ALA A 129 20.30 -8.54 0.57
CA ALA A 129 21.09 -7.42 0.04
C ALA A 129 22.44 -7.87 -0.54
N ASP A 130 23.11 -8.83 0.11
CA ASP A 130 24.35 -9.41 -0.39
C ASP A 130 24.11 -10.27 -1.65
N ALA A 131 23.02 -11.02 -1.70
CA ALA A 131 22.64 -11.81 -2.88
C ALA A 131 22.32 -10.90 -4.08
N VAL A 132 21.53 -9.84 -3.88
CA VAL A 132 21.21 -8.81 -4.88
C VAL A 132 22.47 -8.16 -5.43
N LYS A 133 23.46 -7.85 -4.56
CA LYS A 133 24.73 -7.25 -4.97
C LYS A 133 25.55 -8.21 -5.85
N ARG A 134 25.57 -9.50 -5.53
CA ARG A 134 26.25 -10.52 -6.37
C ARG A 134 25.67 -10.65 -7.77
N GLU A 135 24.36 -10.44 -7.91
CA GLU A 135 23.67 -10.42 -9.20
C GLU A 135 23.80 -9.07 -9.97
N GLY A 136 24.56 -8.11 -9.43
CA GLY A 136 24.77 -6.80 -10.06
C GLY A 136 23.66 -5.77 -9.75
N GLY A 137 22.70 -6.10 -8.89
CA GLY A 137 21.65 -5.21 -8.43
C GLY A 137 22.04 -4.36 -7.23
N ARG A 138 21.06 -3.62 -6.72
CA ARG A 138 21.20 -2.78 -5.54
C ARG A 138 19.97 -2.91 -4.65
N ALA A 139 20.13 -3.28 -3.38
CA ALA A 139 19.10 -3.24 -2.37
C ALA A 139 19.23 -1.95 -1.53
N ILE A 140 18.18 -1.15 -1.48
CA ILE A 140 18.11 0.09 -0.70
C ILE A 140 17.12 -0.12 0.43
N PRO A 141 17.56 -0.15 1.70
CA PRO A 141 16.66 -0.25 2.85
C PRO A 141 15.67 0.92 2.86
N LEU A 142 14.40 0.61 3.10
CA LEU A 142 13.37 1.62 3.33
C LEU A 142 13.34 1.99 4.81
N LYS A 143 13.00 3.25 5.11
CA LYS A 143 12.93 3.78 6.48
C LYS A 143 11.62 3.37 7.18
N VAL A 144 11.24 2.10 7.07
CA VAL A 144 10.07 1.52 7.71
C VAL A 144 10.44 0.24 8.46
N LYS A 145 9.87 0.03 9.63
CA LYS A 145 10.03 -1.18 10.44
C LYS A 145 8.76 -2.02 10.32
N ALA A 146 8.51 -2.55 9.14
CA ALA A 146 7.34 -3.34 8.85
C ALA A 146 7.58 -4.21 7.61
N ALA A 147 6.81 -5.30 7.48
CA ALA A 147 6.74 -6.10 6.25
C ALA A 147 5.39 -5.89 5.57
N PHE A 148 5.12 -4.65 5.13
CA PHE A 148 3.87 -4.32 4.44
C PHE A 148 3.68 -5.15 3.18
N HIS A 149 2.41 -5.46 2.86
CA HIS A 149 1.98 -6.24 1.70
C HIS A 149 2.47 -7.70 1.66
N SER A 150 2.94 -8.23 2.78
CA SER A 150 3.40 -9.60 2.94
C SER A 150 2.44 -10.41 3.84
N PRO A 151 2.64 -11.73 3.99
CA PRO A 151 1.88 -12.54 4.93
C PRO A 151 1.91 -12.07 6.39
N PHE A 152 2.90 -11.27 6.78
CA PHE A 152 2.93 -10.62 8.11
C PHE A 152 1.80 -9.62 8.35
N MET A 153 1.03 -9.25 7.33
CA MET A 153 -0.11 -8.32 7.42
C MET A 153 -1.47 -9.02 7.34
N LEU A 154 -1.54 -10.35 7.43
CA LEU A 154 -2.79 -11.11 7.27
C LEU A 154 -3.85 -10.75 8.32
N GLU A 155 -3.46 -10.57 9.57
CA GLU A 155 -4.41 -10.19 10.63
C GLU A 155 -4.90 -8.74 10.43
N ALA A 156 -4.02 -7.84 10.02
CA ALA A 156 -4.42 -6.47 9.64
C ALA A 156 -5.40 -6.48 8.47
N ALA A 157 -5.17 -7.33 7.46
CA ALA A 157 -6.08 -7.49 6.32
C ALA A 157 -7.45 -8.05 6.75
N ALA A 158 -7.45 -9.07 7.61
CA ALA A 158 -8.69 -9.65 8.17
C ALA A 158 -9.47 -8.63 9.02
N GLY A 159 -8.76 -7.82 9.80
CA GLY A 159 -9.34 -6.70 10.57
C GLY A 159 -9.94 -5.64 9.65
N PHE A 160 -9.23 -5.25 8.60
CA PHE A 160 -9.70 -4.26 7.63
C PHE A 160 -10.90 -4.75 6.81
N GLN A 161 -10.94 -6.04 6.46
CA GLN A 161 -12.09 -6.66 5.80
C GLN A 161 -13.37 -6.48 6.62
N LYS A 162 -13.33 -6.67 7.94
CA LYS A 162 -14.49 -6.46 8.83
C LYS A 162 -14.97 -5.02 8.83
N GLU A 163 -14.04 -4.04 8.77
CA GLU A 163 -14.40 -2.62 8.64
C GLU A 163 -15.10 -2.34 7.31
N LEU A 164 -14.63 -2.95 6.21
CA LEU A 164 -15.26 -2.82 4.88
C LEU A 164 -16.65 -3.47 4.83
N GLU A 165 -16.87 -4.58 5.53
CA GLU A 165 -18.19 -5.23 5.60
C GLU A 165 -19.24 -4.33 6.26
N ALA A 166 -18.84 -3.48 7.21
CA ALA A 166 -19.71 -2.54 7.92
C ALA A 166 -20.00 -1.25 7.14
N VAL A 167 -19.36 -1.04 5.99
CA VAL A 167 -19.47 0.18 5.18
C VAL A 167 -20.38 -0.05 3.98
N GLU A 168 -21.26 0.94 3.70
CA GLU A 168 -21.97 1.00 2.43
C GLU A 168 -20.99 1.36 1.31
N VAL A 169 -20.85 0.49 0.32
CA VAL A 169 -20.07 0.74 -0.89
C VAL A 169 -21.01 0.88 -2.09
N ARG A 170 -20.65 1.75 -3.02
CA ARG A 170 -21.36 2.02 -4.27
C ARG A 170 -20.50 1.69 -5.47
N LEU A 171 -21.09 1.56 -6.62
CA LEU A 171 -20.32 1.45 -7.86
C LEU A 171 -19.55 2.75 -8.12
N PRO A 172 -18.29 2.68 -8.55
CA PRO A 172 -17.51 3.88 -8.86
C PRO A 172 -18.13 4.66 -10.02
N GLN A 173 -18.17 5.98 -9.91
CA GLN A 173 -18.70 6.90 -10.92
C GLN A 173 -17.69 7.13 -12.07
N THR A 174 -16.42 6.84 -11.83
CA THR A 174 -15.32 6.90 -12.78
C THR A 174 -14.63 5.56 -12.82
N VAL A 175 -14.06 5.16 -13.94
CA VAL A 175 -13.31 3.88 -14.04
C VAL A 175 -12.22 3.86 -12.97
N LEU A 176 -12.31 2.93 -12.05
CA LEU A 176 -11.35 2.74 -10.96
C LEU A 176 -10.60 1.42 -11.17
N TYR A 177 -9.28 1.46 -11.15
CA TYR A 177 -8.43 0.27 -11.28
C TYR A 177 -8.02 -0.27 -9.93
N ALA A 178 -8.11 -1.60 -9.75
CA ALA A 178 -7.70 -2.28 -8.54
C ALA A 178 -6.19 -2.42 -8.46
N ASN A 179 -5.61 -2.12 -7.30
CA ASN A 179 -4.15 -2.19 -7.10
C ASN A 179 -3.62 -3.63 -7.19
N ILE A 180 -4.41 -4.61 -6.79
CA ILE A 180 -4.02 -6.03 -6.80
C ILE A 180 -3.94 -6.63 -8.21
N SER A 181 -4.80 -6.22 -9.14
CA SER A 181 -4.93 -6.83 -10.46
C SER A 181 -4.50 -5.91 -11.61
N GLY A 182 -4.54 -4.58 -11.42
CA GLY A 182 -4.42 -3.60 -12.48
C GLY A 182 -5.62 -3.57 -13.43
N GLU A 183 -6.71 -4.26 -13.10
CA GLU A 183 -7.95 -4.30 -13.86
C GLU A 183 -9.01 -3.35 -13.28
N PRO A 184 -9.98 -2.91 -14.08
CA PRO A 184 -11.08 -2.12 -13.56
C PRO A 184 -11.85 -2.83 -12.45
N TYR A 185 -12.31 -2.07 -11.46
CA TYR A 185 -13.16 -2.57 -10.39
C TYR A 185 -14.39 -3.30 -10.95
N PRO A 186 -14.82 -4.37 -10.27
CA PRO A 186 -16.00 -5.14 -10.71
C PRO A 186 -17.27 -4.27 -10.66
N LYS A 187 -18.18 -4.53 -11.60
CA LYS A 187 -19.50 -3.88 -11.65
C LYS A 187 -20.50 -4.53 -10.67
N SER A 188 -20.05 -4.75 -9.44
CA SER A 188 -20.85 -5.37 -8.37
C SER A 188 -20.35 -4.90 -7.02
N GLU A 189 -21.21 -4.26 -6.23
CA GLU A 189 -20.88 -3.77 -4.89
C GLU A 189 -20.38 -4.88 -3.96
N ALA A 190 -20.96 -6.08 -4.06
CA ALA A 190 -20.52 -7.23 -3.27
C ALA A 190 -19.09 -7.67 -3.60
N LYS A 191 -18.65 -7.52 -4.86
CA LYS A 191 -17.28 -7.84 -5.29
C LYS A 191 -16.28 -6.72 -5.01
N ILE A 192 -16.74 -5.49 -4.82
CA ILE A 192 -15.88 -4.37 -4.44
C ILE A 192 -15.39 -4.52 -2.99
N ARG A 193 -16.16 -5.19 -2.13
CA ARG A 193 -15.80 -5.45 -0.73
C ARG A 193 -14.81 -6.61 -0.53
N GLN A 194 -14.56 -7.41 -1.54
CA GLN A 194 -13.65 -8.56 -1.52
C GLN A 194 -12.21 -8.17 -1.87
#